data_e273b6bd031ced24d94ba064a96d71d1
#
_entry.id   e273b6bd031ced24d94ba064a96d71d1
#
_cell.length_a   1.000
_cell.length_b   1.000
_cell.length_c   1.000
_cell.angle_alpha   90.00
_cell.angle_beta   90.00
_cell.angle_gamma   90.00
#
_symmetry.space_group_name_H-M   'P 1'
#
loop_
_entity.id
_entity.type
_entity.pdbx_description
1 polymer ?
#
loop_
_entity_poly.entity_id
_entity_poly.type
_entity_poly.pdbx_seq_one_letter_code
_entity_poly.pdbx_strand_id
1 'polypeptide(L)'
;MKTIILISAIAEWNAVKPLFPDAKIQRFPYGECFNACVGNHSLGLFHSGWGKISSAGAMQYVIDAHSPDLIVNLGTCGGFEGAVQQGDMILVDRTYVYDILELMGDLDITAYYASSLDLSWLAEPYPHPARRGMIASADGDLPPEKIPLLKSQGAIAADWESAALAWVAQKNNARLLILRAVSDMVSEQGGEAYDNIEIFNQRAQGIMQELVRQLPDWLAAVRS
;
A
#
# COMPACT_ATOMS: atom_id res chain seq x y z
N MET A 1 -4.85 -8.50 -19.57
CA MET A 1 -4.88 -7.41 -18.55
C MET A 1 -3.44 -6.99 -18.25
N LYS A 2 -3.10 -5.74 -18.52
CA LYS A 2 -1.79 -5.15 -18.23
C LYS A 2 -1.77 -4.71 -16.77
N THR A 3 -0.97 -5.38 -15.96
CA THR A 3 -0.93 -5.13 -14.51
C THR A 3 0.43 -4.60 -14.10
N ILE A 4 0.42 -3.55 -13.27
CA ILE A 4 1.61 -2.97 -12.67
C ILE A 4 1.52 -3.12 -11.15
N ILE A 5 2.64 -3.52 -10.54
CA ILE A 5 2.81 -3.64 -9.11
C ILE A 5 3.66 -2.46 -8.62
N LEU A 6 3.16 -1.71 -7.65
CA LEU A 6 3.90 -0.67 -6.95
C LEU A 6 4.31 -1.17 -5.56
N ILE A 7 5.58 -0.98 -5.21
CA ILE A 7 6.15 -1.30 -3.91
C ILE A 7 6.92 -0.08 -3.43
N SER A 8 6.66 0.39 -2.22
CA SER A 8 7.11 1.71 -1.79
C SER A 8 8.39 1.68 -0.96
N ALA A 9 8.42 0.94 0.15
CA ALA A 9 9.57 0.93 1.04
C ALA A 9 10.76 0.18 0.44
N ILE A 10 11.98 0.68 0.70
CA ILE A 10 13.22 0.04 0.19
C ILE A 10 13.39 -1.37 0.77
N ALA A 11 12.97 -1.61 2.00
CA ALA A 11 13.02 -2.93 2.64
C ALA A 11 12.09 -3.92 1.91
N GLU A 12 10.87 -3.49 1.57
CA GLU A 12 9.89 -4.27 0.82
C GLU A 12 10.40 -4.58 -0.59
N TRP A 13 10.94 -3.56 -1.28
CA TRP A 13 11.52 -3.73 -2.60
C TRP A 13 12.69 -4.71 -2.60
N ASN A 14 13.59 -4.59 -1.61
CA ASN A 14 14.74 -5.49 -1.45
C ASN A 14 14.32 -6.92 -1.07
N ALA A 15 13.17 -7.09 -0.42
CA ALA A 15 12.59 -8.41 -0.14
C ALA A 15 12.03 -9.09 -1.40
N VAL A 16 11.53 -8.31 -2.36
CA VAL A 16 10.90 -8.83 -3.59
C VAL A 16 11.91 -9.11 -4.70
N LYS A 17 12.94 -8.25 -4.89
CA LYS A 17 13.94 -8.43 -5.95
C LYS A 17 14.55 -9.84 -6.02
N PRO A 18 14.97 -10.47 -4.90
CA PRO A 18 15.58 -11.80 -4.94
C PRO A 18 14.65 -12.92 -5.40
N LEU A 19 13.32 -12.69 -5.40
CA LEU A 19 12.35 -13.66 -5.92
C LEU A 19 12.42 -13.77 -7.45
N PHE A 20 13.07 -12.82 -8.11
CA PHE A 20 13.18 -12.71 -9.57
C PHE A 20 14.63 -12.54 -10.01
N PRO A 21 15.50 -13.56 -9.80
CA PRO A 21 16.95 -13.43 -10.01
C PRO A 21 17.34 -13.13 -11.47
N ASP A 22 16.51 -13.53 -12.43
CA ASP A 22 16.77 -13.30 -13.86
C ASP A 22 16.18 -11.97 -14.38
N ALA A 23 15.51 -11.20 -13.52
CA ALA A 23 14.88 -9.95 -13.91
C ALA A 23 15.93 -8.88 -14.25
N LYS A 24 15.74 -8.21 -15.39
CA LYS A 24 16.59 -7.08 -15.79
C LYS A 24 16.12 -5.81 -15.11
N ILE A 25 16.84 -5.39 -14.08
CA ILE A 25 16.56 -4.15 -13.36
C ILE A 25 16.82 -2.96 -14.29
N GLN A 26 15.84 -2.09 -14.39
CA GLN A 26 15.87 -0.82 -15.13
C GLN A 26 15.63 0.34 -14.17
N ARG A 27 15.85 1.56 -14.61
CA ARG A 27 15.55 2.78 -13.85
C ARG A 27 14.46 3.58 -14.53
N PHE A 28 13.62 4.18 -13.73
CA PHE A 28 12.65 5.20 -14.10
C PHE A 28 12.79 6.40 -13.16
N PRO A 29 12.10 7.52 -13.36
CA PRO A 29 12.35 8.75 -12.60
C PRO A 29 12.25 8.62 -11.06
N TYR A 30 11.50 7.67 -10.54
CA TYR A 30 11.27 7.52 -9.09
C TYR A 30 12.02 6.35 -8.46
N GLY A 31 12.63 5.46 -9.23
CA GLY A 31 13.33 4.32 -8.67
C GLY A 31 13.74 3.25 -9.68
N GLU A 32 13.69 2.02 -9.25
CA GLU A 32 13.97 0.83 -10.06
C GLU A 32 12.67 0.19 -10.55
N CYS A 33 12.74 -0.48 -11.69
CA CYS A 33 11.65 -1.31 -12.18
C CYS A 33 12.17 -2.54 -12.94
N PHE A 34 11.33 -3.54 -13.06
CA PHE A 34 11.58 -4.71 -13.91
C PHE A 34 10.27 -5.40 -14.31
N ASN A 35 10.33 -6.24 -15.33
CA ASN A 35 9.24 -7.12 -15.69
C ASN A 35 9.52 -8.53 -15.19
N ALA A 36 8.49 -9.21 -14.69
CA ALA A 36 8.56 -10.58 -14.21
C ALA A 36 7.25 -11.34 -14.47
N CYS A 37 7.31 -12.65 -14.39
CA CYS A 37 6.12 -13.50 -14.39
C CYS A 37 5.86 -14.01 -12.97
N VAL A 38 4.61 -13.87 -12.51
CA VAL A 38 4.13 -14.45 -11.24
C VAL A 38 2.94 -15.35 -11.59
N GLY A 39 3.10 -16.65 -11.43
CA GLY A 39 2.17 -17.61 -12.04
C GLY A 39 2.11 -17.41 -13.57
N ASN A 40 0.92 -17.25 -14.10
CA ASN A 40 0.69 -17.02 -15.53
C ASN A 40 0.57 -15.53 -15.91
N HIS A 41 0.87 -14.62 -14.99
CA HIS A 41 0.72 -13.19 -15.19
C HIS A 41 2.08 -12.54 -15.49
N SER A 42 2.18 -11.80 -16.60
CA SER A 42 3.32 -10.93 -16.90
C SER A 42 3.05 -9.56 -16.27
N LEU A 43 3.93 -9.14 -15.38
CA LEU A 43 3.76 -7.96 -14.54
C LEU A 43 4.94 -7.00 -14.68
N GLY A 44 4.66 -5.69 -14.63
CA GLY A 44 5.68 -4.70 -14.38
C GLY A 44 5.75 -4.40 -12.88
N LEU A 45 6.93 -4.54 -12.27
CA LEU A 45 7.15 -4.19 -10.86
C LEU A 45 7.94 -2.88 -10.80
N PHE A 46 7.49 -1.95 -9.95
CA PHE A 46 8.05 -0.61 -9.82
C PHE A 46 8.25 -0.24 -8.36
N HIS A 47 9.45 0.21 -8.01
CA HIS A 47 9.77 0.76 -6.70
C HIS A 47 9.37 2.23 -6.67
N SER A 48 8.26 2.57 -6.00
CA SER A 48 7.71 3.94 -6.01
C SER A 48 8.41 4.90 -5.05
N GLY A 49 9.28 4.39 -4.18
CA GLY A 49 9.95 5.21 -3.16
C GLY A 49 9.07 5.51 -1.94
N TRP A 50 9.66 6.08 -0.90
CA TRP A 50 9.00 6.37 0.36
C TRP A 50 8.16 7.63 0.32
N GLY A 51 7.06 7.57 1.06
CA GLY A 51 6.21 8.70 1.36
C GLY A 51 5.26 9.10 0.24
N LYS A 52 4.37 10.01 0.57
CA LYS A 52 3.27 10.44 -0.28
C LYS A 52 3.74 11.08 -1.58
N ILE A 53 4.78 11.92 -1.52
CA ILE A 53 5.27 12.66 -2.70
C ILE A 53 5.81 11.70 -3.75
N SER A 54 6.71 10.78 -3.35
CA SER A 54 7.32 9.82 -4.26
C SER A 54 6.29 8.88 -4.85
N SER A 55 5.42 8.33 -3.99
CA SER A 55 4.37 7.39 -4.40
C SER A 55 3.35 8.03 -5.34
N ALA A 56 2.91 9.27 -5.07
CA ALA A 56 2.02 10.01 -5.96
C ALA A 56 2.65 10.23 -7.36
N GLY A 57 3.91 10.66 -7.39
CA GLY A 57 4.63 10.87 -8.64
C GLY A 57 4.85 9.57 -9.43
N ALA A 58 5.26 8.50 -8.75
CA ALA A 58 5.42 7.18 -9.36
C ALA A 58 4.09 6.62 -9.90
N MET A 59 3.00 6.78 -9.13
CA MET A 59 1.66 6.37 -9.55
C MET A 59 1.23 7.09 -10.82
N GLN A 60 1.36 8.43 -10.87
CA GLN A 60 1.02 9.21 -12.06
C GLN A 60 1.88 8.79 -13.26
N TYR A 61 3.19 8.60 -13.03
CA TYR A 61 4.10 8.16 -14.09
C TYR A 61 3.68 6.82 -14.70
N VAL A 62 3.35 5.82 -13.87
CA VAL A 62 2.98 4.51 -14.42
C VAL A 62 1.63 4.55 -15.15
N ILE A 63 0.71 5.40 -14.74
CA ILE A 63 -0.56 5.64 -15.45
C ILE A 63 -0.28 6.22 -16.83
N ASP A 64 0.49 7.30 -16.90
CA ASP A 64 0.73 8.03 -18.14
C ASP A 64 1.61 7.24 -19.12
N ALA A 65 2.70 6.64 -18.62
CA ALA A 65 3.67 5.96 -19.47
C ALA A 65 3.25 4.54 -19.88
N HIS A 66 2.41 3.89 -19.06
CA HIS A 66 2.11 2.48 -19.26
C HIS A 66 0.64 2.18 -19.50
N SER A 67 -0.29 3.06 -19.18
CA SER A 67 -1.75 2.85 -19.30
C SER A 67 -2.17 1.45 -18.82
N PRO A 68 -1.95 1.13 -17.53
CA PRO A 68 -2.29 -0.20 -17.01
C PRO A 68 -3.80 -0.39 -16.88
N ASP A 69 -4.27 -1.63 -17.05
CA ASP A 69 -5.65 -2.01 -16.76
C ASP A 69 -5.90 -2.13 -15.26
N LEU A 70 -4.84 -2.48 -14.50
CA LEU A 70 -4.86 -2.64 -13.04
C LEU A 70 -3.52 -2.25 -12.45
N ILE A 71 -3.56 -1.51 -11.36
CA ILE A 71 -2.40 -1.25 -10.50
C ILE A 71 -2.64 -1.97 -9.18
N VAL A 72 -1.61 -2.66 -8.69
CA VAL A 72 -1.63 -3.31 -7.36
C VAL A 72 -0.53 -2.68 -6.52
N ASN A 73 -0.86 -2.19 -5.35
CA ASN A 73 0.14 -1.79 -4.38
C ASN A 73 0.27 -2.88 -3.31
N LEU A 74 1.48 -3.38 -3.15
CA LEU A 74 1.84 -4.36 -2.12
C LEU A 74 2.77 -3.71 -1.10
N GLY A 75 2.55 -3.98 0.18
CA GLY A 75 3.41 -3.45 1.22
C GLY A 75 2.97 -3.83 2.64
N THR A 76 3.67 -3.25 3.60
CA THR A 76 3.42 -3.43 5.02
C THR A 76 2.67 -2.22 5.60
N CYS A 77 2.14 -2.37 6.82
CA CYS A 77 1.54 -1.28 7.60
C CYS A 77 1.68 -1.54 9.10
N GLY A 78 1.61 -0.48 9.89
CA GLY A 78 1.44 -0.55 11.34
C GLY A 78 -0.02 -0.77 11.69
N GLY A 79 -0.35 -1.91 12.31
CA GLY A 79 -1.71 -2.27 12.70
C GLY A 79 -2.12 -1.65 14.03
N PHE A 80 -3.36 -1.15 14.13
CA PHE A 80 -3.83 -0.59 15.39
C PHE A 80 -4.26 -1.69 16.36
N GLU A 81 -3.70 -1.65 17.57
CA GLU A 81 -4.04 -2.59 18.63
C GLU A 81 -5.55 -2.67 18.87
N GLY A 82 -6.10 -3.89 18.99
CA GLY A 82 -7.54 -4.14 19.14
C GLY A 82 -8.37 -4.05 17.86
N ALA A 83 -7.79 -3.55 16.73
CA ALA A 83 -8.46 -3.53 15.43
C ALA A 83 -8.00 -4.68 14.52
N VAL A 84 -6.72 -4.97 14.51
CA VAL A 84 -6.08 -6.03 13.70
C VAL A 84 -5.03 -6.76 14.54
N GLN A 85 -4.42 -7.78 13.97
CA GLN A 85 -3.29 -8.51 14.56
C GLN A 85 -2.10 -8.52 13.61
N GLN A 86 -0.89 -8.73 14.16
CA GLN A 86 0.30 -8.91 13.35
C GLN A 86 0.12 -10.06 12.35
N GLY A 87 0.49 -9.83 11.10
CA GLY A 87 0.33 -10.78 10.01
C GLY A 87 -1.05 -10.74 9.34
N ASP A 88 -2.03 -10.02 9.88
CA ASP A 88 -3.31 -9.82 9.18
C ASP A 88 -3.08 -9.11 7.85
N MET A 89 -3.74 -9.61 6.79
CA MET A 89 -3.82 -8.90 5.51
C MET A 89 -4.99 -7.93 5.53
N ILE A 90 -4.73 -6.71 5.06
CA ILE A 90 -5.74 -5.67 4.88
C ILE A 90 -5.97 -5.45 3.39
N LEU A 91 -7.21 -5.66 2.95
CA LEU A 91 -7.72 -5.18 1.69
C LEU A 91 -8.23 -3.75 1.91
N VAL A 92 -7.46 -2.78 1.42
CA VAL A 92 -7.76 -1.37 1.67
C VAL A 92 -8.93 -0.93 0.78
N ASP A 93 -9.98 -0.41 1.40
CA ASP A 93 -11.13 0.13 0.70
C ASP A 93 -11.30 1.65 0.85
N ARG A 94 -10.67 2.24 1.85
CA ARG A 94 -10.67 3.68 2.11
C ARG A 94 -9.31 4.12 2.62
N THR A 95 -8.96 5.35 2.29
CA THR A 95 -7.74 5.97 2.79
C THR A 95 -7.99 7.45 3.10
N TYR A 96 -7.17 8.00 3.97
CA TYR A 96 -7.06 9.45 4.12
C TYR A 96 -5.67 9.86 4.62
N VAL A 97 -5.35 11.15 4.42
CA VAL A 97 -4.10 11.74 4.90
C VAL A 97 -4.35 12.43 6.24
N TYR A 98 -3.56 12.10 7.28
CA TYR A 98 -3.80 12.63 8.63
C TYR A 98 -2.77 13.66 9.14
N ASP A 99 -1.75 13.97 8.34
CA ASP A 99 -0.68 14.89 8.70
C ASP A 99 -0.80 16.28 8.02
N ILE A 100 -1.87 16.51 7.28
CA ILE A 100 -2.14 17.82 6.72
C ILE A 100 -2.89 18.64 7.76
N LEU A 101 -2.34 19.81 8.07
CA LEU A 101 -2.91 20.78 9.00
C LEU A 101 -3.21 22.08 8.25
N GLU A 102 -4.47 22.44 8.12
CA GLU A 102 -4.94 23.71 7.58
C GLU A 102 -5.41 24.60 8.74
N LEU A 103 -4.88 25.83 8.82
CA LEU A 103 -5.15 26.77 9.90
C LEU A 103 -5.74 28.11 9.42
N MET A 104 -5.95 28.27 8.12
CA MET A 104 -6.36 29.56 7.54
C MET A 104 -7.84 29.63 7.17
N GLY A 105 -8.57 28.55 7.23
CA GLY A 105 -9.97 28.50 6.82
C GLY A 105 -10.76 27.34 7.41
N ASP A 106 -12.00 27.21 6.95
CA ASP A 106 -12.92 26.17 7.42
C ASP A 106 -12.97 24.95 6.47
N LEU A 107 -11.99 24.79 5.59
CA LEU A 107 -11.95 23.68 4.66
C LEU A 107 -11.58 22.38 5.39
N ASP A 108 -12.39 21.35 5.25
CA ASP A 108 -12.03 20.00 5.66
C ASP A 108 -11.03 19.42 4.65
N ILE A 109 -9.77 19.79 4.83
CA ILE A 109 -8.67 19.34 3.98
C ILE A 109 -8.47 17.82 4.08
N THR A 110 -8.86 17.21 5.19
CA THR A 110 -8.80 15.76 5.38
C THR A 110 -9.79 15.07 4.43
N ALA A 111 -11.01 15.59 4.32
CA ALA A 111 -12.01 15.09 3.38
C ALA A 111 -11.55 15.25 1.91
N TYR A 112 -10.81 16.32 1.59
CA TYR A 112 -10.27 16.51 0.23
C TYR A 112 -9.28 15.40 -0.17
N TYR A 113 -8.49 14.88 0.77
CA TYR A 113 -7.52 13.82 0.53
C TYR A 113 -8.02 12.44 0.95
N ALA A 114 -9.26 12.31 1.39
CA ALA A 114 -9.88 11.01 1.60
C ALA A 114 -10.23 10.36 0.25
N SER A 115 -10.03 9.07 0.15
CA SER A 115 -10.37 8.29 -1.04
C SER A 115 -11.11 7.02 -0.67
N SER A 116 -12.11 6.67 -1.50
CA SER A 116 -12.77 5.37 -1.45
C SER A 116 -12.43 4.61 -2.73
N LEU A 117 -11.96 3.39 -2.58
CA LEU A 117 -11.60 2.52 -3.70
C LEU A 117 -12.84 1.74 -4.17
N ASP A 118 -13.14 1.82 -5.44
CA ASP A 118 -14.11 0.92 -6.06
C ASP A 118 -13.46 -0.46 -6.21
N LEU A 119 -13.98 -1.43 -5.48
CA LEU A 119 -13.56 -2.83 -5.51
C LEU A 119 -14.67 -3.74 -6.07
N SER A 120 -15.70 -3.18 -6.70
CA SER A 120 -16.84 -3.95 -7.27
C SER A 120 -16.42 -4.95 -8.35
N TRP A 121 -15.28 -4.69 -8.97
CA TRP A 121 -14.65 -5.56 -9.97
C TRP A 121 -13.86 -6.73 -9.37
N LEU A 122 -13.68 -6.78 -8.05
CA LEU A 122 -13.03 -7.90 -7.36
C LEU A 122 -14.08 -8.93 -6.92
N ALA A 123 -13.86 -10.19 -7.30
CA ALA A 123 -14.80 -11.26 -6.99
C ALA A 123 -14.77 -11.64 -5.51
N GLU A 124 -15.95 -11.85 -4.93
CA GLU A 124 -16.11 -12.46 -3.62
C GLU A 124 -16.58 -13.92 -3.77
N PRO A 125 -16.21 -14.84 -2.84
CA PRO A 125 -15.33 -14.61 -1.69
C PRO A 125 -13.90 -14.31 -2.14
N TYR A 126 -13.17 -13.49 -1.35
CA TYR A 126 -11.77 -13.20 -1.63
C TYR A 126 -10.90 -14.47 -1.58
N PRO A 127 -9.83 -14.54 -2.40
CA PRO A 127 -9.03 -15.76 -2.52
C PRO A 127 -8.26 -16.12 -1.24
N HIS A 128 -7.95 -15.10 -0.43
CA HIS A 128 -7.27 -15.27 0.85
C HIS A 128 -7.98 -14.48 1.94
N PRO A 129 -7.88 -14.89 3.21
CA PRO A 129 -8.39 -14.11 4.33
C PRO A 129 -7.80 -12.70 4.32
N ALA A 130 -8.66 -11.70 4.29
CA ALA A 130 -8.24 -10.30 4.35
C ALA A 130 -9.30 -9.47 5.09
N ARG A 131 -8.85 -8.55 5.94
CA ARG A 131 -9.71 -7.55 6.54
C ARG A 131 -9.90 -6.39 5.57
N ARG A 132 -11.13 -6.14 5.20
CA ARG A 132 -11.47 -4.92 4.46
C ARG A 132 -11.51 -3.75 5.42
N GLY A 133 -10.82 -2.64 5.08
CA GLY A 133 -10.77 -1.52 6.00
C GLY A 133 -10.00 -0.30 5.52
N MET A 134 -10.05 0.74 6.35
CA MET A 134 -9.43 2.02 6.09
C MET A 134 -8.01 2.07 6.64
N ILE A 135 -7.08 2.60 5.83
CA ILE A 135 -5.71 2.94 6.25
C ILE A 135 -5.53 4.47 6.25
N ALA A 136 -4.90 4.98 7.29
CA ALA A 136 -4.48 6.37 7.38
C ALA A 136 -3.01 6.51 6.97
N SER A 137 -2.66 7.52 6.16
CA SER A 137 -1.28 7.73 5.69
C SER A 137 -0.73 9.10 6.11
N ALA A 138 0.59 9.15 6.37
CA ALA A 138 1.34 10.36 6.64
C ALA A 138 2.79 10.22 6.20
N ASP A 139 3.53 11.33 6.03
CA ASP A 139 4.98 11.30 5.78
C ASP A 139 5.75 11.32 7.12
N GLY A 140 5.58 10.27 7.91
CA GLY A 140 6.26 10.11 9.19
C GLY A 140 5.66 8.99 10.04
N ASP A 141 6.40 8.61 11.05
CA ASP A 141 5.93 7.63 12.03
C ASP A 141 4.69 8.15 12.75
N LEU A 142 3.80 7.24 13.10
CA LEU A 142 2.54 7.61 13.71
C LEU A 142 2.73 8.04 15.17
N PRO A 143 2.43 9.31 15.51
CA PRO A 143 2.42 9.73 16.89
C PRO A 143 1.34 9.00 17.70
N PRO A 144 1.68 8.36 18.83
CA PRO A 144 0.73 7.53 19.60
C PRO A 144 -0.54 8.26 19.99
N GLU A 145 -0.45 9.55 20.28
CA GLU A 145 -1.59 10.40 20.66
C GLU A 145 -2.63 10.59 19.54
N LYS A 146 -2.27 10.30 18.28
CA LYS A 146 -3.22 10.35 17.15
C LYS A 146 -4.06 9.09 17.01
N ILE A 147 -3.63 7.97 17.59
CA ILE A 147 -4.30 6.66 17.40
C ILE A 147 -5.77 6.67 17.81
N PRO A 148 -6.17 7.21 18.98
CA PRO A 148 -7.58 7.25 19.36
C PRO A 148 -8.45 7.99 18.34
N LEU A 149 -7.97 9.13 17.81
CA LEU A 149 -8.67 9.88 16.79
C LEU A 149 -8.81 9.06 15.50
N LEU A 150 -7.71 8.47 15.01
CA LEU A 150 -7.72 7.67 13.79
C LEU A 150 -8.65 6.47 13.89
N LYS A 151 -8.64 5.77 15.02
CA LYS A 151 -9.59 4.67 15.30
C LYS A 151 -11.03 5.16 15.31
N SER A 152 -11.32 6.31 15.92
CA SER A 152 -12.67 6.88 15.93
C SER A 152 -13.19 7.25 14.53
N GLN A 153 -12.29 7.56 13.61
CA GLN A 153 -12.57 7.79 12.19
C GLN A 153 -12.68 6.49 11.37
N GLY A 154 -12.40 5.34 12.00
CA GLY A 154 -12.55 4.02 11.40
C GLY A 154 -11.28 3.45 10.77
N ALA A 155 -10.11 4.07 10.95
CA ALA A 155 -8.86 3.50 10.53
C ALA A 155 -8.48 2.29 11.38
N ILE A 156 -7.95 1.24 10.74
CA ILE A 156 -7.50 0.00 11.40
C ILE A 156 -5.98 -0.16 11.36
N ALA A 157 -5.30 0.65 10.55
CA ALA A 157 -3.85 0.65 10.38
C ALA A 157 -3.38 2.00 9.83
N ALA A 158 -2.06 2.20 9.83
CA ALA A 158 -1.41 3.34 9.21
C ALA A 158 -0.21 2.91 8.36
N ASP A 159 0.06 3.71 7.33
CA ASP A 159 1.25 3.61 6.48
C ASP A 159 1.70 5.00 6.00
N TRP A 160 2.63 5.03 5.04
CA TRP A 160 3.13 6.29 4.51
C TRP A 160 2.63 6.62 3.09
N GLU A 161 2.02 5.67 2.36
CA GLU A 161 1.81 5.84 0.91
C GLU A 161 0.39 5.58 0.40
N SER A 162 -0.36 4.70 1.03
CA SER A 162 -1.64 4.21 0.49
C SER A 162 -2.59 5.33 0.10
N ALA A 163 -2.70 6.39 0.94
CA ALA A 163 -3.60 7.50 0.64
C ALA A 163 -3.18 8.30 -0.60
N ALA A 164 -1.86 8.48 -0.82
CA ALA A 164 -1.37 9.16 -2.00
C ALA A 164 -1.65 8.36 -3.28
N LEU A 165 -1.42 7.05 -3.24
CA LEU A 165 -1.71 6.16 -4.37
C LEU A 165 -3.21 6.14 -4.68
N ALA A 166 -4.06 6.00 -3.66
CA ALA A 166 -5.50 5.99 -3.80
C ALA A 166 -6.04 7.31 -4.37
N TRP A 167 -5.53 8.44 -3.89
CA TRP A 167 -5.93 9.76 -4.37
C TRP A 167 -5.58 9.97 -5.85
N VAL A 168 -4.36 9.60 -6.26
CA VAL A 168 -3.95 9.68 -7.68
C VAL A 168 -4.77 8.71 -8.54
N ALA A 169 -5.01 7.47 -8.09
CA ALA A 169 -5.85 6.53 -8.80
C ALA A 169 -7.25 7.08 -9.04
N GLN A 170 -7.88 7.65 -8.01
CA GLN A 170 -9.21 8.26 -8.10
C GLN A 170 -9.26 9.42 -9.10
N LYS A 171 -8.24 10.29 -9.12
CA LYS A 171 -8.14 11.40 -10.08
C LYS A 171 -8.02 10.96 -11.52
N ASN A 172 -7.47 9.77 -11.75
CA ASN A 172 -7.25 9.19 -13.08
C ASN A 172 -8.28 8.11 -13.46
N ASN A 173 -9.27 7.82 -12.61
CA ASN A 173 -10.19 6.69 -12.77
C ASN A 173 -9.46 5.35 -13.00
N ALA A 174 -8.29 5.17 -12.38
CA ALA A 174 -7.48 3.97 -12.49
C ALA A 174 -7.94 2.90 -11.50
N ARG A 175 -8.03 1.65 -11.94
CA ARG A 175 -8.29 0.52 -11.03
C ARG A 175 -7.07 0.31 -10.14
N LEU A 176 -7.27 0.36 -8.84
CA LEU A 176 -6.22 0.17 -7.84
C LEU A 176 -6.66 -0.86 -6.80
N LEU A 177 -5.82 -1.88 -6.59
CA LEU A 177 -5.90 -2.84 -5.51
C LEU A 177 -4.77 -2.54 -4.52
N ILE A 178 -5.08 -2.27 -3.27
CA ILE A 178 -4.08 -2.10 -2.20
C ILE A 178 -4.20 -3.27 -1.23
N LEU A 179 -3.12 -4.05 -1.13
CA LEU A 179 -2.97 -5.13 -0.17
C LEU A 179 -1.81 -4.80 0.76
N ARG A 180 -2.13 -4.61 2.04
CA ARG A 180 -1.16 -4.40 3.11
C ARG A 180 -1.18 -5.57 4.07
N ALA A 181 -0.03 -5.93 4.63
CA ALA A 181 -0.01 -6.82 5.76
C ALA A 181 0.62 -6.15 6.98
N VAL A 182 0.07 -6.46 8.14
CA VAL A 182 0.49 -5.85 9.40
C VAL A 182 1.87 -6.37 9.80
N SER A 183 2.89 -5.51 9.71
CA SER A 183 4.26 -5.84 10.12
C SER A 183 4.46 -5.73 11.63
N ASP A 184 3.84 -4.74 12.23
CA ASP A 184 3.99 -4.41 13.65
C ASP A 184 2.71 -3.78 14.20
N MET A 185 2.56 -3.89 15.50
CA MET A 185 1.41 -3.30 16.20
C MET A 185 1.75 -1.92 16.70
N VAL A 186 0.79 -1.01 16.55
CA VAL A 186 0.88 0.36 17.05
C VAL A 186 -0.21 0.62 18.07
N SER A 187 0.19 1.13 19.23
CA SER A 187 -0.68 1.43 20.35
C SER A 187 -0.44 2.85 20.87
N GLU A 188 -1.20 3.29 21.88
CA GLU A 188 -1.00 4.57 22.55
C GLU A 188 0.35 4.66 23.28
N GLN A 189 1.06 3.55 23.43
CA GLN A 189 2.41 3.48 23.99
C GLN A 189 3.52 3.55 22.93
N GLY A 190 3.17 3.53 21.65
CA GLY A 190 4.10 3.55 20.51
C GLY A 190 3.96 2.33 19.60
N GLY A 191 4.83 2.25 18.61
CA GLY A 191 4.91 1.13 17.68
C GLY A 191 6.02 0.14 18.08
N GLU A 192 5.76 -1.15 17.92
CA GLU A 192 6.74 -2.21 18.22
C GLU A 192 8.02 -2.09 17.40
N ALA A 193 7.93 -1.56 16.18
CA ALA A 193 9.07 -1.41 15.28
C ALA A 193 9.81 -0.08 15.48
N TYR A 194 9.31 0.82 16.33
CA TYR A 194 9.96 2.11 16.58
C TYR A 194 11.33 1.87 17.22
N ASP A 195 12.33 2.61 16.74
CA ASP A 195 13.75 2.46 17.11
C ASP A 195 14.35 1.05 16.83
N ASN A 196 13.63 0.19 16.08
CA ASN A 196 14.10 -1.16 15.76
C ASN A 196 13.86 -1.54 14.30
N ILE A 197 14.64 -0.95 13.42
CA ILE A 197 14.57 -1.18 11.96
C ILE A 197 14.83 -2.66 11.57
N GLU A 198 15.58 -3.41 12.39
CA GLU A 198 15.90 -4.81 12.10
C GLU A 198 14.65 -5.70 12.20
N ILE A 199 13.81 -5.47 13.20
CA ILE A 199 12.53 -6.17 13.35
C ILE A 199 11.65 -5.88 12.13
N PHE A 200 11.55 -4.62 11.72
CA PHE A 200 10.79 -4.23 10.54
C PHE A 200 11.30 -4.95 9.28
N ASN A 201 12.61 -4.88 9.01
CA ASN A 201 13.20 -5.50 7.82
C ASN A 201 12.96 -7.02 7.77
N GLN A 202 13.09 -7.70 8.92
CA GLN A 202 12.88 -9.14 9.02
C GLN A 202 11.42 -9.53 8.76
N ARG A 203 10.48 -8.78 9.35
CA ARG A 203 9.05 -9.01 9.15
C ARG A 203 8.61 -8.67 7.73
N ALA A 204 9.09 -7.56 7.19
CA ALA A 204 8.79 -7.14 5.83
C ALA A 204 9.23 -8.18 4.80
N GLN A 205 10.38 -8.85 5.01
CA GLN A 205 10.83 -9.90 4.11
C GLN A 205 9.82 -11.04 3.97
N GLY A 206 9.35 -11.59 5.09
CA GLY A 206 8.37 -12.68 5.08
C GLY A 206 7.02 -12.26 4.52
N ILE A 207 6.56 -11.07 4.89
CA ILE A 207 5.31 -10.49 4.42
C ILE A 207 5.33 -10.31 2.90
N MET A 208 6.37 -9.68 2.35
CA MET A 208 6.44 -9.42 0.91
C MET A 208 6.53 -10.70 0.09
N GLN A 209 7.24 -11.72 0.58
CA GLN A 209 7.27 -13.04 -0.06
C GLN A 209 5.87 -13.66 -0.12
N GLU A 210 5.11 -13.56 0.97
CA GLU A 210 3.76 -14.10 1.04
C GLU A 210 2.79 -13.32 0.14
N LEU A 211 2.84 -11.98 0.12
CA LEU A 211 2.02 -11.14 -0.75
C LEU A 211 2.29 -11.46 -2.23
N VAL A 212 3.55 -11.62 -2.64
CA VAL A 212 3.90 -12.01 -4.01
C VAL A 212 3.43 -13.42 -4.33
N ARG A 213 3.53 -14.37 -3.39
CA ARG A 213 3.06 -15.74 -3.56
C ARG A 213 1.54 -15.81 -3.77
N GLN A 214 0.77 -14.98 -3.06
CA GLN A 214 -0.69 -14.92 -3.15
C GLN A 214 -1.21 -14.09 -4.32
N LEU A 215 -0.36 -13.26 -4.92
CA LEU A 215 -0.76 -12.32 -5.97
C LEU A 215 -1.50 -12.96 -7.17
N PRO A 216 -1.10 -14.14 -7.70
CA PRO A 216 -1.83 -14.78 -8.80
C PRO A 216 -3.31 -15.03 -8.50
N ASP A 217 -3.62 -15.43 -7.27
CA ASP A 217 -5.01 -15.71 -6.86
C ASP A 217 -5.84 -14.42 -6.79
N TRP A 218 -5.24 -13.33 -6.26
CA TRP A 218 -5.87 -12.01 -6.28
C TRP A 218 -6.11 -11.50 -7.70
N LEU A 219 -5.16 -11.72 -8.62
CA LEU A 219 -5.33 -11.33 -10.03
C LEU A 219 -6.39 -12.18 -10.75
N ALA A 220 -6.52 -13.45 -10.39
CA ALA A 220 -7.57 -14.32 -10.91
C ALA A 220 -8.98 -13.93 -10.42
N ALA A 221 -9.07 -13.25 -9.27
CA ALA A 221 -10.35 -12.74 -8.74
C ALA A 221 -10.81 -11.43 -9.41
N VAL A 222 -10.01 -10.82 -10.29
CA VAL A 222 -10.38 -9.59 -11.02
C VAL A 222 -11.35 -9.91 -12.14
N ARG A 223 -12.53 -9.30 -12.09
CA ARG A 223 -13.54 -9.39 -13.15
C ARG A 223 -13.22 -8.41 -14.28
N SER A 224 -13.53 -8.83 -15.50
CA SER A 224 -13.37 -8.04 -16.74
C SER A 224 -14.25 -6.80 -16.74
#